data_8f36113144cee995dd79993ddf1afb4f
#
_entry.id   8f36113144cee995dd79993ddf1afb4f
#
_cell.length_a   1.000
_cell.length_b   1.000
_cell.length_c   1.000
_cell.angle_alpha   90.00
_cell.angle_beta   90.00
_cell.angle_gamma   90.00
#
_symmetry.space_group_name_H-M   'P 1'
#
loop_
_entity.id
_entity.type
_entity.pdbx_description
1 polymer ?
#
loop_
_entity_poly.entity_id
_entity_poly.type
_entity_poly.pdbx_seq_one_letter_code
_entity_poly.pdbx_strand_id
1 'polypeptide(L)'
;MHFLSPVEFQIEAKGSRADGKSGVILQAGPRIVAGQLVELAARYAGLALVASLASYVATLPWEGARDSLALYADVWTIYLFLSLFSSTFGTALAAAGFCPQRTFAAPLLRTTSLSDFWSRRWNLLIHGLFRRSVFVPLTRGRGVPAWAAGLAAFAISGAFHEYAFALQQPALRQSAGRCALFFLAQAPIVSAEKLLRARMAPPWPMSRSGLACTAFWTLAIVPLAPLFMHPLKTSGVFEQIRTLAPRLHFVA
;
A
#
# COMPACT_ATOMS: atom_id res chain seq x y z
N MET A 1 -0.68 -16.77 22.88
CA MET A 1 -1.71 -15.73 22.64
C MET A 1 -1.02 -14.40 22.37
N HIS A 2 -0.67 -14.11 21.09
CA HIS A 2 -0.11 -12.82 20.64
C HIS A 2 -0.88 -12.35 19.41
N PHE A 3 -2.22 -12.28 19.49
CA PHE A 3 -3.07 -12.07 18.34
C PHE A 3 -3.49 -10.62 18.09
N LEU A 4 -3.13 -9.66 18.93
CA LEU A 4 -3.67 -8.30 18.86
C LEU A 4 -2.64 -7.18 19.05
N SER A 5 -1.36 -7.38 18.75
CA SER A 5 -0.50 -6.22 18.67
C SER A 5 -0.52 -5.66 17.24
N PRO A 6 -1.12 -4.48 17.00
CA PRO A 6 -1.12 -3.84 15.70
C PRO A 6 0.28 -3.33 15.30
N VAL A 7 1.24 -3.42 16.20
CA VAL A 7 2.61 -2.98 16.01
C VAL A 7 3.53 -4.18 16.20
N GLU A 8 4.03 -4.73 15.11
CA GLU A 8 5.06 -5.75 15.13
C GLU A 8 6.40 -5.06 15.40
N PHE A 9 6.92 -5.19 16.60
CA PHE A 9 8.27 -4.79 16.91
C PHE A 9 9.22 -5.86 16.37
N GLN A 10 10.14 -5.52 15.46
CA GLN A 10 11.25 -6.39 15.15
C GLN A 10 12.17 -6.46 16.38
N ILE A 11 12.17 -7.61 17.04
CA ILE A 11 13.13 -7.91 18.08
C ILE A 11 14.36 -8.50 17.37
N GLU A 12 15.32 -7.66 17.03
CA GLU A 12 16.66 -8.14 16.69
C GLU A 12 17.45 -8.33 17.97
N ALA A 13 17.63 -9.57 18.35
CA ALA A 13 18.53 -9.94 19.45
C ALA A 13 19.99 -9.74 19.00
N LYS A 14 20.59 -8.61 19.32
CA LYS A 14 22.04 -8.45 19.27
C LYS A 14 22.60 -8.99 20.58
N GLY A 15 23.08 -10.24 20.56
CA GLY A 15 23.67 -10.89 21.72
C GLY A 15 22.79 -11.99 22.31
N SER A 16 22.69 -13.10 21.61
CA SER A 16 22.03 -14.32 22.11
C SER A 16 22.87 -14.95 23.22
N ARG A 17 22.29 -15.09 24.42
CA ARG A 17 22.47 -16.28 25.23
C ARG A 17 21.15 -17.03 25.30
N ALA A 18 21.23 -18.32 25.17
CA ALA A 18 20.13 -19.26 24.94
C ALA A 18 19.32 -19.53 26.21
N ASP A 19 18.54 -18.61 26.63
CA ASP A 19 17.49 -18.81 27.63
C ASP A 19 16.29 -17.94 27.30
N GLY A 20 15.53 -18.41 26.41
CA GLY A 20 14.17 -18.25 25.92
C GLY A 20 13.19 -17.21 26.52
N LYS A 21 13.59 -16.10 27.13
CA LYS A 21 12.66 -15.18 27.81
C LYS A 21 12.99 -13.68 27.79
N SER A 22 13.86 -13.19 26.95
CA SER A 22 14.08 -11.73 26.87
C SER A 22 13.84 -11.22 25.44
N GLY A 23 12.63 -10.80 25.16
CA GLY A 23 12.37 -9.95 24.02
C GLY A 23 13.12 -8.62 24.20
N VAL A 24 14.20 -8.41 23.47
CA VAL A 24 14.88 -7.09 23.45
C VAL A 24 14.02 -6.13 22.65
N ILE A 25 13.39 -5.19 23.32
CA ILE A 25 12.74 -4.05 22.67
C ILE A 25 13.87 -3.16 22.16
N LEU A 26 14.05 -3.06 20.85
CA LEU A 26 14.99 -2.11 20.26
C LEU A 26 14.52 -0.70 20.56
N GLN A 27 15.34 0.06 21.28
CA GLN A 27 15.08 1.47 21.51
C GLN A 27 15.47 2.29 20.29
N ALA A 28 14.57 3.17 19.86
CA ALA A 28 14.85 4.12 18.79
C ALA A 28 15.85 5.17 19.29
N GLY A 29 17.04 5.17 18.69
CA GLY A 29 18.02 6.23 18.95
C GLY A 29 17.75 7.50 18.11
N PRO A 30 18.48 8.60 18.38
CA PRO A 30 18.30 9.90 17.69
C PRO A 30 18.37 9.80 16.15
N ARG A 31 19.19 8.90 15.62
CA ARG A 31 19.31 8.66 14.17
C ARG A 31 18.02 8.09 13.57
N ILE A 32 17.30 7.22 14.29
CA ILE A 32 16.03 6.65 13.84
C ILE A 32 14.97 7.75 13.83
N VAL A 33 14.91 8.57 14.89
CA VAL A 33 13.98 9.72 14.96
C VAL A 33 14.24 10.69 13.81
N ALA A 34 15.50 11.08 13.59
CA ALA A 34 15.88 11.95 12.48
C ALA A 34 15.48 11.35 11.11
N GLY A 35 15.71 10.06 10.90
CA GLY A 35 15.29 9.34 9.68
C GLY A 35 13.79 9.39 9.48
N GLN A 36 12.99 9.20 10.55
CA GLN A 36 11.52 9.31 10.47
C GLN A 36 11.05 10.73 10.15
N LEU A 37 11.68 11.75 10.71
CA LEU A 37 11.38 13.16 10.39
C LEU A 37 11.69 13.50 8.94
N VAL A 38 12.82 13.03 8.40
CA VAL A 38 13.16 13.20 6.98
C VAL A 38 12.15 12.49 6.09
N GLU A 39 11.75 11.27 6.44
CA GLU A 39 10.74 10.52 5.70
C GLU A 39 9.39 11.24 5.73
N LEU A 40 8.96 11.73 6.88
CA LEU A 40 7.74 12.51 7.05
C LEU A 40 7.74 13.76 6.17
N ALA A 41 8.82 14.54 6.20
CA ALA A 41 8.99 15.75 5.37
C ALA A 41 8.95 15.41 3.87
N ALA A 42 9.63 14.34 3.45
CA ALA A 42 9.63 13.89 2.06
C ALA A 42 8.23 13.45 1.58
N ARG A 43 7.44 12.78 2.43
CA ARG A 43 6.05 12.40 2.11
C ARG A 43 5.15 13.63 1.98
N TYR A 44 5.31 14.59 2.87
CA TYR A 44 4.56 15.84 2.82
C TYR A 44 4.89 16.66 1.56
N ALA A 45 6.17 16.84 1.25
CA ALA A 45 6.62 17.49 0.02
C ALA A 45 6.11 16.76 -1.25
N GLY A 46 6.14 15.42 -1.24
CA GLY A 46 5.59 14.60 -2.31
C GLY A 46 4.09 14.82 -2.49
N LEU A 47 3.32 14.90 -1.40
CA LEU A 47 1.88 15.19 -1.48
C LEU A 47 1.61 16.58 -2.03
N ALA A 48 2.37 17.60 -1.63
CA ALA A 48 2.28 18.97 -2.17
C ALA A 48 2.56 18.99 -3.69
N LEU A 49 3.60 18.29 -4.13
CA LEU A 49 3.93 18.15 -5.54
C LEU A 49 2.81 17.48 -6.33
N VAL A 50 2.30 16.34 -5.85
CA VAL A 50 1.22 15.61 -6.55
C VAL A 50 -0.07 16.42 -6.55
N ALA A 51 -0.41 17.12 -5.48
CA ALA A 51 -1.56 18.03 -5.44
C ALA A 51 -1.45 19.16 -6.50
N SER A 52 -0.25 19.72 -6.64
CA SER A 52 0.04 20.76 -7.62
C SER A 52 -0.04 20.24 -9.06
N LEU A 53 0.58 19.06 -9.32
CA LEU A 53 0.51 18.39 -10.63
C LEU A 53 -0.93 18.00 -10.99
N ALA A 54 -1.73 17.52 -10.05
CA ALA A 54 -3.13 17.18 -10.28
C ALA A 54 -3.95 18.43 -10.68
N SER A 55 -3.67 19.57 -10.04
CA SER A 55 -4.30 20.84 -10.40
C SER A 55 -3.92 21.29 -11.81
N TYR A 56 -2.65 21.13 -12.20
CA TYR A 56 -2.18 21.41 -13.55
C TYR A 56 -2.80 20.45 -14.59
N VAL A 57 -2.84 19.15 -14.29
CA VAL A 57 -3.46 18.14 -15.16
C VAL A 57 -4.92 18.46 -15.46
N ALA A 58 -5.66 19.02 -14.49
CA ALA A 58 -7.05 19.43 -14.67
C ALA A 58 -7.23 20.52 -15.74
N THR A 59 -6.19 21.29 -16.07
CA THR A 59 -6.22 22.36 -17.09
C THR A 59 -5.89 21.86 -18.51
N LEU A 60 -5.45 20.61 -18.66
CA LEU A 60 -5.04 20.07 -19.97
C LEU A 60 -6.26 19.90 -20.90
N PRO A 61 -6.13 20.28 -22.18
CA PRO A 61 -7.23 20.23 -23.14
C PRO A 61 -7.56 18.82 -23.67
N TRP A 62 -6.63 17.86 -23.50
CA TRP A 62 -6.76 16.50 -24.05
C TRP A 62 -7.47 15.58 -23.05
N GLU A 63 -8.78 15.34 -23.23
CA GLU A 63 -9.62 14.60 -22.28
C GLU A 63 -9.07 13.22 -21.91
N GLY A 64 -8.74 12.35 -22.88
CA GLY A 64 -8.24 11.01 -22.61
C GLY A 64 -6.90 10.98 -21.87
N ALA A 65 -5.97 11.88 -22.23
CA ALA A 65 -4.70 12.02 -21.52
C ALA A 65 -4.92 12.60 -20.12
N ARG A 66 -5.78 13.61 -20.00
CA ARG A 66 -6.15 14.22 -18.72
C ARG A 66 -6.70 13.18 -17.74
N ASP A 67 -7.64 12.34 -18.18
CA ASP A 67 -8.27 11.33 -17.33
C ASP A 67 -7.28 10.26 -16.87
N SER A 68 -6.39 9.83 -17.75
CA SER A 68 -5.33 8.88 -17.42
C SER A 68 -4.33 9.48 -16.42
N LEU A 69 -3.88 10.71 -16.65
CA LEU A 69 -2.96 11.41 -15.76
C LEU A 69 -3.62 11.73 -14.40
N ALA A 70 -4.91 12.09 -14.40
CA ALA A 70 -5.67 12.29 -13.17
C ALA A 70 -5.76 11.01 -12.34
N LEU A 71 -6.00 9.86 -12.98
CA LEU A 71 -6.01 8.55 -12.29
C LEU A 71 -4.64 8.25 -11.66
N TYR A 72 -3.55 8.53 -12.37
CA TYR A 72 -2.20 8.40 -11.80
C TYR A 72 -1.98 9.32 -10.61
N ALA A 73 -2.41 10.58 -10.71
CA ALA A 73 -2.33 11.53 -9.61
C ALA A 73 -3.16 11.06 -8.40
N ASP A 74 -4.32 10.46 -8.61
CA ASP A 74 -5.15 9.88 -7.55
C ASP A 74 -4.46 8.69 -6.86
N VAL A 75 -3.82 7.78 -7.62
CA VAL A 75 -3.04 6.67 -7.07
C VAL A 75 -1.86 7.16 -6.22
N TRP A 76 -1.13 8.18 -6.70
CA TRP A 76 -0.06 8.79 -5.92
C TRP A 76 -0.58 9.53 -4.69
N THR A 77 -1.70 10.22 -4.80
CA THR A 77 -2.35 10.93 -3.68
C THR A 77 -2.68 9.96 -2.55
N ILE A 78 -3.37 8.85 -2.83
CA ILE A 78 -3.72 7.88 -1.79
C ILE A 78 -2.47 7.21 -1.19
N TYR A 79 -1.47 6.87 -2.00
CA TYR A 79 -0.22 6.32 -1.52
C TYR A 79 0.51 7.28 -0.58
N LEU A 80 0.67 8.54 -0.99
CA LEU A 80 1.38 9.55 -0.20
C LEU A 80 0.62 9.89 1.07
N PHE A 81 -0.71 9.99 1.02
CA PHE A 81 -1.55 10.20 2.18
C PHE A 81 -1.40 9.07 3.22
N LEU A 82 -1.57 7.83 2.80
CA LEU A 82 -1.42 6.67 3.69
C LEU A 82 0.02 6.54 4.22
N SER A 83 1.00 6.85 3.38
CA SER A 83 2.40 6.84 3.76
C SER A 83 2.74 7.97 4.73
N LEU A 84 2.20 9.18 4.54
CA LEU A 84 2.32 10.32 5.45
C LEU A 84 1.73 9.98 6.83
N PHE A 85 0.51 9.44 6.85
CA PHE A 85 -0.16 8.98 8.06
C PHE A 85 0.71 7.94 8.80
N SER A 86 1.21 6.93 8.08
CA SER A 86 2.11 5.92 8.65
C SER A 86 3.42 6.52 9.20
N SER A 87 4.02 7.49 8.47
CA SER A 87 5.26 8.15 8.91
C SER A 87 5.03 9.04 10.14
N THR A 88 3.85 9.66 10.26
CA THR A 88 3.48 10.43 11.47
C THR A 88 3.46 9.53 12.70
N PHE A 89 2.78 8.38 12.61
CA PHE A 89 2.78 7.40 13.70
C PHE A 89 4.17 6.81 13.95
N GLY A 90 4.93 6.52 12.89
CA GLY A 90 6.31 6.05 13.00
C GLY A 90 7.20 7.03 13.73
N THR A 91 7.06 8.33 13.44
CA THR A 91 7.81 9.39 14.12
C THR A 91 7.42 9.49 15.59
N ALA A 92 6.13 9.44 15.92
CA ALA A 92 5.65 9.45 17.29
C ALA A 92 6.16 8.24 18.09
N LEU A 93 6.12 7.05 17.50
CA LEU A 93 6.68 5.83 18.11
C LEU A 93 8.20 5.94 18.32
N ALA A 94 8.93 6.46 17.34
CA ALA A 94 10.37 6.66 17.45
C ALA A 94 10.72 7.67 18.55
N ALA A 95 9.97 8.76 18.66
CA ALA A 95 10.12 9.73 19.74
C ALA A 95 9.81 9.14 21.13
N ALA A 96 8.89 8.17 21.20
CA ALA A 96 8.60 7.41 22.41
C ALA A 96 9.61 6.27 22.68
N GLY A 97 10.67 6.15 21.88
CA GLY A 97 11.74 5.15 22.06
C GLY A 97 11.50 3.81 21.36
N PHE A 98 10.45 3.66 20.56
CA PHE A 98 10.13 2.41 19.85
C PHE A 98 10.63 2.44 18.39
N CYS A 99 11.14 1.34 17.89
CA CYS A 99 11.51 1.22 16.48
C CYS A 99 10.27 0.98 15.60
N PRO A 100 9.86 1.93 14.75
CA PRO A 100 8.71 1.77 13.89
C PRO A 100 9.00 0.79 12.76
N GLN A 101 8.00 -0.03 12.38
CA GLN A 101 8.10 -0.87 11.21
C GLN A 101 7.76 -0.09 9.93
N ARG A 102 8.45 -0.49 8.85
CA ARG A 102 8.16 0.07 7.53
C ARG A 102 6.80 -0.43 7.03
N THR A 103 5.88 0.49 6.75
CA THR A 103 4.56 0.18 6.19
C THR A 103 4.58 0.10 4.67
N PHE A 104 5.37 0.95 4.00
CA PHE A 104 5.50 1.00 2.55
C PHE A 104 6.96 0.90 2.11
N ALA A 105 7.23 0.08 1.09
CA ALA A 105 8.57 -0.14 0.53
C ALA A 105 8.66 0.34 -0.93
N ALA A 106 8.40 1.63 -1.16
CA ALA A 106 8.40 2.29 -2.46
C ALA A 106 7.57 1.51 -3.52
N PRO A 107 6.26 1.23 -3.26
CA PRO A 107 5.45 0.35 -4.10
C PRO A 107 5.31 0.85 -5.53
N LEU A 108 5.20 2.16 -5.74
CA LEU A 108 5.03 2.76 -7.07
C LEU A 108 6.34 2.96 -7.85
N LEU A 109 7.49 2.67 -7.24
CA LEU A 109 8.81 2.89 -7.86
C LEU A 109 9.65 1.63 -8.01
N ARG A 110 9.43 0.60 -7.18
CA ARG A 110 10.31 -0.57 -7.08
C ARG A 110 9.57 -1.90 -7.24
N THR A 111 8.31 -1.89 -7.59
CA THR A 111 7.53 -3.12 -7.81
C THR A 111 8.09 -3.90 -8.99
N THR A 112 8.38 -5.16 -8.78
CA THR A 112 8.86 -6.07 -9.83
C THR A 112 7.79 -7.06 -10.28
N SER A 113 6.67 -7.11 -9.58
CA SER A 113 5.52 -7.97 -9.90
C SER A 113 4.31 -7.61 -9.05
N LEU A 114 3.13 -8.05 -9.44
CA LEU A 114 1.92 -7.86 -8.65
C LEU A 114 2.01 -8.60 -7.31
N SER A 115 2.59 -9.80 -7.32
CA SER A 115 2.89 -10.54 -6.09
C SER A 115 3.88 -9.77 -5.19
N ASP A 116 4.92 -9.13 -5.76
CA ASP A 116 5.87 -8.30 -5.01
C ASP A 116 5.19 -7.05 -4.45
N PHE A 117 4.32 -6.41 -5.26
CA PHE A 117 3.53 -5.24 -4.83
C PHE A 117 2.73 -5.56 -3.55
N TRP A 118 1.88 -6.57 -3.59
CA TRP A 118 0.99 -6.90 -2.48
C TRP A 118 1.70 -7.52 -1.27
N SER A 119 2.77 -8.31 -1.47
CA SER A 119 3.41 -9.06 -0.38
C SER A 119 4.61 -8.36 0.26
N ARG A 120 5.27 -7.43 -0.45
CA ARG A 120 6.54 -6.85 0.00
C ARG A 120 6.63 -5.33 -0.05
N ARG A 121 5.61 -4.65 -0.62
CA ARG A 121 5.72 -3.21 -0.85
C ARG A 121 4.55 -2.38 -0.38
N TRP A 122 3.34 -2.86 -0.58
CA TRP A 122 2.13 -2.12 -0.25
C TRP A 122 1.61 -2.55 1.12
N ASN A 123 1.45 -1.58 2.02
CA ASN A 123 0.83 -1.72 3.34
C ASN A 123 1.22 -3.02 4.09
N LEU A 124 2.53 -3.13 4.37
CA LEU A 124 3.13 -4.33 4.96
C LEU A 124 2.53 -4.68 6.33
N LEU A 125 2.03 -3.68 7.06
CA LEU A 125 1.33 -3.89 8.33
C LEU A 125 0.07 -4.72 8.13
N ILE A 126 -0.81 -4.30 7.22
CA ILE A 126 -2.06 -4.99 6.89
C ILE A 126 -1.77 -6.33 6.20
N HIS A 127 -0.77 -6.38 5.31
CA HIS A 127 -0.32 -7.64 4.73
C HIS A 127 0.10 -8.64 5.82
N GLY A 128 0.92 -8.21 6.79
CA GLY A 128 1.35 -9.04 7.93
C GLY A 128 0.15 -9.53 8.75
N LEU A 129 -0.83 -8.67 9.01
CA LEU A 129 -2.06 -9.02 9.71
C LEU A 129 -2.82 -10.13 8.97
N PHE A 130 -3.15 -9.95 7.69
CA PHE A 130 -3.90 -10.96 6.92
C PHE A 130 -3.11 -12.25 6.70
N ARG A 131 -1.79 -12.14 6.55
CA ARG A 131 -0.93 -13.33 6.46
C ARG A 131 -1.04 -14.18 7.72
N ARG A 132 -0.98 -13.59 8.91
CA ARG A 132 -1.03 -14.31 10.20
C ARG A 132 -2.43 -14.77 10.56
N SER A 133 -3.45 -13.94 10.31
CA SER A 133 -4.81 -14.20 10.77
C SER A 133 -5.64 -15.03 9.78
N VAL A 134 -5.28 -15.04 8.51
CA VAL A 134 -6.07 -15.70 7.44
C VAL A 134 -5.21 -16.71 6.69
N PHE A 135 -4.15 -16.24 6.00
CA PHE A 135 -3.41 -17.07 5.06
C PHE A 135 -2.72 -18.28 5.73
N VAL A 136 -1.95 -18.04 6.81
CA VAL A 136 -1.21 -19.10 7.51
C VAL A 136 -2.16 -20.10 8.19
N PRO A 137 -3.20 -19.69 8.92
CA PRO A 137 -4.17 -20.65 9.49
C PRO A 137 -4.87 -21.51 8.44
N LEU A 138 -5.25 -20.94 7.30
CA LEU A 138 -5.89 -21.71 6.22
C LEU A 138 -4.92 -22.69 5.58
N THR A 139 -3.70 -22.26 5.24
CA THR A 139 -2.74 -23.11 4.54
C THR A 139 -2.11 -24.19 5.45
N ARG A 140 -1.61 -23.81 6.63
CA ARG A 140 -0.91 -24.71 7.54
C ARG A 140 -1.83 -25.42 8.51
N GLY A 141 -2.91 -24.76 8.94
CA GLY A 141 -3.84 -25.35 9.90
C GLY A 141 -4.93 -26.21 9.28
N ARG A 142 -5.37 -25.89 8.06
CA ARG A 142 -6.50 -26.57 7.39
C ARG A 142 -6.14 -27.16 6.04
N GLY A 143 -4.91 -27.09 5.58
CA GLY A 143 -4.45 -27.65 4.32
C GLY A 143 -5.06 -26.98 3.07
N VAL A 144 -5.65 -25.78 3.20
CA VAL A 144 -6.25 -25.06 2.09
C VAL A 144 -5.17 -24.68 1.07
N PRO A 145 -5.38 -24.87 -0.24
CA PRO A 145 -4.42 -24.46 -1.25
C PRO A 145 -4.08 -22.97 -1.17
N ALA A 146 -2.81 -22.62 -1.42
CA ALA A 146 -2.31 -21.24 -1.27
C ALA A 146 -3.11 -20.20 -2.10
N TRP A 147 -3.60 -20.57 -3.30
CA TRP A 147 -4.42 -19.69 -4.11
C TRP A 147 -5.77 -19.38 -3.45
N ALA A 148 -6.41 -20.37 -2.82
CA ALA A 148 -7.70 -20.20 -2.14
C ALA A 148 -7.53 -19.41 -0.83
N ALA A 149 -6.44 -19.64 -0.06
CA ALA A 149 -6.11 -18.84 1.10
C ALA A 149 -5.79 -17.38 0.72
N GLY A 150 -5.14 -17.17 -0.43
CA GLY A 150 -4.93 -15.83 -1.01
C GLY A 150 -6.24 -15.16 -1.41
N LEU A 151 -7.15 -15.88 -2.06
CA LEU A 151 -8.50 -15.37 -2.40
C LEU A 151 -9.27 -14.96 -1.13
N ALA A 152 -9.24 -15.78 -0.08
CA ALA A 152 -9.87 -15.44 1.20
C ALA A 152 -9.28 -14.17 1.82
N ALA A 153 -7.96 -13.98 1.78
CA ALA A 153 -7.31 -12.78 2.29
C ALA A 153 -7.74 -11.53 1.49
N PHE A 154 -7.82 -11.60 0.17
CA PHE A 154 -8.31 -10.51 -0.67
C PHE A 154 -9.81 -10.26 -0.47
N ALA A 155 -10.63 -11.29 -0.30
CA ALA A 155 -12.06 -11.15 -0.01
C ALA A 155 -12.30 -10.38 1.29
N ILE A 156 -11.57 -10.73 2.35
CA ILE A 156 -11.64 -10.04 3.65
C ILE A 156 -11.15 -8.59 3.51
N SER A 157 -10.06 -8.35 2.73
CA SER A 157 -9.61 -7.00 2.45
C SER A 157 -10.67 -6.17 1.73
N GLY A 158 -11.32 -6.75 0.72
CA GLY A 158 -12.42 -6.10 0.01
C GLY A 158 -13.59 -5.75 0.93
N ALA A 159 -14.05 -6.70 1.72
CA ALA A 159 -15.13 -6.49 2.69
C ALA A 159 -14.78 -5.40 3.73
N PHE A 160 -13.53 -5.38 4.20
CA PHE A 160 -13.05 -4.34 5.11
C PHE A 160 -13.12 -2.96 4.47
N HIS A 161 -12.70 -2.80 3.20
CA HIS A 161 -12.77 -1.51 2.51
C HIS A 161 -14.20 -1.07 2.24
N GLU A 162 -15.10 -1.98 1.84
CA GLU A 162 -16.52 -1.66 1.68
C GLU A 162 -17.11 -1.15 3.00
N TYR A 163 -16.84 -1.85 4.09
CA TYR A 163 -17.32 -1.47 5.42
C TYR A 163 -16.76 -0.12 5.86
N ALA A 164 -15.44 0.08 5.74
CA ALA A 164 -14.78 1.32 6.12
C ALA A 164 -15.30 2.53 5.34
N PHE A 165 -15.51 2.38 4.02
CA PHE A 165 -16.04 3.45 3.19
C PHE A 165 -17.51 3.73 3.48
N ALA A 166 -18.32 2.69 3.69
CA ALA A 166 -19.73 2.87 4.05
C ALA A 166 -19.94 3.59 5.39
N LEU A 167 -18.98 3.43 6.32
CA LEU A 167 -19.01 4.17 7.60
C LEU A 167 -18.58 5.62 7.46
N GLN A 168 -17.53 5.88 6.66
CA GLN A 168 -16.97 7.23 6.52
C GLN A 168 -17.84 8.13 5.66
N GLN A 169 -18.48 7.57 4.62
CA GLN A 169 -19.24 8.34 3.64
C GLN A 169 -20.46 7.56 3.16
N PRO A 170 -21.67 7.88 3.65
CA PRO A 170 -22.90 7.22 3.23
C PRO A 170 -23.16 7.26 1.71
N ALA A 171 -22.69 8.30 1.01
CA ALA A 171 -22.76 8.42 -0.45
C ALA A 171 -22.05 7.28 -1.18
N LEU A 172 -21.00 6.68 -0.59
CA LEU A 172 -20.26 5.55 -1.16
C LEU A 172 -21.07 4.24 -1.21
N ARG A 173 -22.19 4.17 -0.49
CA ARG A 173 -23.10 3.00 -0.54
C ARG A 173 -23.63 2.72 -1.95
N GLN A 174 -23.75 3.74 -2.79
CA GLN A 174 -24.17 3.59 -4.19
C GLN A 174 -23.13 2.87 -5.06
N SER A 175 -21.88 2.82 -4.60
CA SER A 175 -20.77 2.12 -5.25
C SER A 175 -20.42 0.78 -4.57
N ALA A 176 -21.32 0.26 -3.72
CA ALA A 176 -21.08 -0.96 -2.97
C ALA A 176 -20.73 -2.14 -3.89
N GLY A 177 -19.76 -2.94 -3.45
CA GLY A 177 -19.25 -4.08 -4.19
C GLY A 177 -18.07 -3.76 -5.13
N ARG A 178 -17.82 -2.52 -5.52
CA ARG A 178 -16.73 -2.17 -6.44
C ARG A 178 -15.36 -2.40 -5.80
N CYS A 179 -15.15 -1.96 -4.57
CA CYS A 179 -13.90 -2.22 -3.85
C CYS A 179 -13.69 -3.70 -3.60
N ALA A 180 -14.75 -4.42 -3.20
CA ALA A 180 -14.68 -5.87 -3.04
C ALA A 180 -14.27 -6.56 -4.34
N LEU A 181 -14.87 -6.17 -5.48
CA LEU A 181 -14.53 -6.70 -6.80
C LEU A 181 -13.07 -6.38 -7.18
N PHE A 182 -12.58 -5.16 -6.90
CA PHE A 182 -11.17 -4.82 -7.12
C PHE A 182 -10.23 -5.80 -6.40
N PHE A 183 -10.47 -6.05 -5.11
CA PHE A 183 -9.62 -6.96 -4.33
C PHE A 183 -9.78 -8.41 -4.76
N LEU A 184 -11.00 -8.87 -5.04
CA LEU A 184 -11.24 -10.23 -5.52
C LEU A 184 -10.54 -10.51 -6.85
N ALA A 185 -10.49 -9.53 -7.75
CA ALA A 185 -9.78 -9.65 -9.02
C ALA A 185 -8.26 -9.78 -8.86
N GLN A 186 -7.67 -9.31 -7.75
CA GLN A 186 -6.23 -9.45 -7.53
C GLN A 186 -5.79 -10.91 -7.33
N ALA A 187 -6.60 -11.74 -6.69
CA ALA A 187 -6.25 -13.12 -6.40
C ALA A 187 -5.96 -13.98 -7.64
N PRO A 188 -6.85 -14.05 -8.66
CA PRO A 188 -6.57 -14.78 -9.89
C PRO A 188 -5.40 -14.18 -10.67
N ILE A 189 -5.24 -12.84 -10.70
CA ILE A 189 -4.14 -12.20 -11.43
C ILE A 189 -2.79 -12.55 -10.79
N VAL A 190 -2.67 -12.46 -9.45
CA VAL A 190 -1.46 -12.86 -8.72
C VAL A 190 -1.18 -14.36 -8.90
N SER A 191 -2.22 -15.18 -8.92
CA SER A 191 -2.07 -16.64 -9.12
C SER A 191 -1.61 -16.96 -10.53
N ALA A 192 -2.20 -16.33 -11.54
CA ALA A 192 -1.79 -16.45 -12.93
C ALA A 192 -0.36 -15.97 -13.15
N GLU A 193 0.03 -14.83 -12.56
CA GLU A 193 1.41 -14.34 -12.60
C GLU A 193 2.40 -15.37 -12.06
N LYS A 194 2.13 -15.94 -10.90
CA LYS A 194 3.00 -16.96 -10.29
C LYS A 194 3.12 -18.20 -11.16
N LEU A 195 2.02 -18.63 -11.76
CA LEU A 195 1.99 -19.80 -12.65
C LEU A 195 2.80 -19.54 -13.93
N LEU A 196 2.63 -18.37 -14.55
CA LEU A 196 3.40 -17.97 -15.74
C LEU A 196 4.89 -17.91 -15.42
N ARG A 197 5.26 -17.31 -14.32
CA ARG A 197 6.67 -17.24 -13.86
C ARG A 197 7.28 -18.62 -13.63
N ALA A 198 6.52 -19.54 -13.08
CA ALA A 198 6.99 -20.91 -12.86
C ALA A 198 7.24 -21.68 -14.18
N ARG A 199 6.57 -21.32 -15.27
CA ARG A 199 6.70 -21.93 -16.60
C ARG A 199 7.71 -21.27 -17.50
N MET A 200 8.12 -20.03 -17.21
CA MET A 200 9.08 -19.30 -18.03
C MET A 200 10.49 -19.50 -17.49
N ALA A 201 11.43 -19.80 -18.39
CA ALA A 201 12.85 -19.92 -18.02
C ALA A 201 13.39 -18.59 -17.43
N PRO A 202 14.18 -18.62 -16.34
CA PRO A 202 14.82 -17.42 -15.82
C PRO A 202 15.93 -16.91 -16.76
N PRO A 203 16.18 -15.57 -16.81
CA PRO A 203 15.53 -14.57 -15.98
C PRO A 203 14.24 -14.04 -16.61
N TRP A 204 13.21 -13.82 -15.78
CA TRP A 204 12.02 -13.07 -16.20
C TRP A 204 12.47 -11.73 -16.81
N PRO A 205 12.08 -11.43 -18.10
CA PRO A 205 12.68 -10.33 -18.85
C PRO A 205 12.60 -8.97 -18.17
N MET A 206 11.58 -8.80 -17.31
CA MET A 206 11.27 -7.53 -16.65
C MET A 206 11.86 -7.40 -15.24
N SER A 207 12.57 -8.42 -14.73
CA SER A 207 13.18 -8.36 -13.38
C SER A 207 14.43 -7.48 -13.31
N ARG A 208 14.96 -7.03 -14.44
CA ARG A 208 16.25 -6.30 -14.54
C ARG A 208 16.14 -4.79 -14.43
N SER A 209 14.99 -4.17 -14.71
CA SER A 209 14.83 -2.72 -14.57
C SER A 209 13.64 -2.40 -13.68
N GLY A 210 13.90 -1.86 -12.49
CA GLY A 210 12.86 -1.53 -11.52
C GLY A 210 11.76 -0.62 -12.09
N LEU A 211 12.12 0.42 -12.86
CA LEU A 211 11.16 1.35 -13.45
C LEU A 211 10.31 0.71 -14.55
N ALA A 212 10.90 -0.05 -15.47
CA ALA A 212 10.15 -0.71 -16.54
C ALA A 212 9.18 -1.76 -15.98
N CYS A 213 9.61 -2.54 -15.00
CA CYS A 213 8.74 -3.48 -14.29
C CYS A 213 7.60 -2.76 -13.56
N THR A 214 7.93 -1.69 -12.85
CA THR A 214 6.92 -0.90 -12.14
C THR A 214 5.90 -0.31 -13.11
N ALA A 215 6.35 0.28 -14.23
CA ALA A 215 5.48 0.82 -15.26
C ALA A 215 4.55 -0.25 -15.84
N PHE A 216 5.09 -1.42 -16.21
CA PHE A 216 4.29 -2.52 -16.74
C PHE A 216 3.21 -2.98 -15.74
N TRP A 217 3.57 -3.23 -14.49
CA TRP A 217 2.63 -3.71 -13.48
C TRP A 217 1.63 -2.64 -13.09
N THR A 218 2.03 -1.37 -13.08
CA THR A 218 1.11 -0.25 -12.89
C THR A 218 0.09 -0.21 -14.02
N LEU A 219 0.53 -0.34 -15.27
CA LEU A 219 -0.36 -0.41 -16.43
C LEU A 219 -1.29 -1.63 -16.39
N ALA A 220 -0.83 -2.76 -15.88
CA ALA A 220 -1.67 -3.95 -15.72
C ALA A 220 -2.77 -3.77 -14.65
N ILE A 221 -2.53 -2.94 -13.63
CA ILE A 221 -3.51 -2.64 -12.57
C ILE A 221 -4.46 -1.51 -12.98
N VAL A 222 -4.03 -0.58 -13.81
CA VAL A 222 -4.79 0.60 -14.24
C VAL A 222 -6.22 0.27 -14.71
N PRO A 223 -6.48 -0.78 -15.51
CA PRO A 223 -7.84 -1.12 -15.89
C PRO A 223 -8.78 -1.47 -14.73
N LEU A 224 -8.22 -1.96 -13.62
CA LEU A 224 -8.98 -2.29 -12.40
C LEU A 224 -9.04 -1.12 -11.41
N ALA A 225 -8.14 -0.14 -11.54
CA ALA A 225 -8.06 1.00 -10.63
C ALA A 225 -9.39 1.77 -10.50
N PRO A 226 -10.21 1.97 -11.55
CA PRO A 226 -11.50 2.63 -11.43
C PRO A 226 -12.47 1.95 -10.46
N LEU A 227 -12.39 0.63 -10.29
CA LEU A 227 -13.22 -0.10 -9.32
C LEU A 227 -12.98 0.39 -7.89
N PHE A 228 -11.73 0.72 -7.57
CA PHE A 228 -11.33 1.22 -6.25
C PHE A 228 -11.36 2.74 -6.16
N MET A 229 -10.88 3.43 -7.20
CA MET A 229 -10.68 4.88 -7.19
C MET A 229 -11.96 5.68 -7.46
N HIS A 230 -12.87 5.17 -8.32
CA HIS A 230 -14.08 5.89 -8.69
C HIS A 230 -14.97 6.25 -7.48
N PRO A 231 -15.28 5.34 -6.54
CA PRO A 231 -16.02 5.69 -5.33
C PRO A 231 -15.36 6.83 -4.54
N LEU A 232 -14.05 6.78 -4.35
CA LEU A 232 -13.29 7.80 -3.63
C LEU A 232 -13.27 9.14 -4.37
N LYS A 233 -13.17 9.11 -5.70
CA LYS A 233 -13.20 10.32 -6.54
C LYS A 233 -14.55 11.01 -6.46
N THR A 234 -15.63 10.27 -6.58
CA THR A 234 -17.00 10.83 -6.52
C THR A 234 -17.38 11.36 -5.15
N SER A 235 -16.73 10.88 -4.08
CA SER A 235 -16.94 11.38 -2.73
C SER A 235 -16.15 12.64 -2.38
N GLY A 236 -15.26 13.11 -3.27
CA GLY A 236 -14.41 14.27 -3.02
C GLY A 236 -13.24 14.04 -2.08
N VAL A 237 -12.97 12.79 -1.67
CA VAL A 237 -11.86 12.44 -0.74
C VAL A 237 -10.51 12.92 -1.27
N PHE A 238 -10.24 12.78 -2.56
CA PHE A 238 -8.95 13.22 -3.11
C PHE A 238 -8.75 14.73 -3.00
N GLU A 239 -9.79 15.52 -3.21
CA GLU A 239 -9.71 16.97 -3.03
C GLU A 239 -9.46 17.32 -1.56
N GLN A 240 -10.15 16.67 -0.63
CA GLN A 240 -9.92 16.84 0.81
C GLN A 240 -8.47 16.50 1.19
N ILE A 241 -7.94 15.38 0.72
CA ILE A 241 -6.54 14.99 0.97
C ILE A 241 -5.57 16.04 0.41
N ARG A 242 -5.82 16.55 -0.79
CA ARG A 242 -4.94 17.54 -1.43
C ARG A 242 -4.96 18.89 -0.73
N THR A 243 -6.00 19.25 0.03
CA THR A 243 -6.01 20.46 0.85
C THR A 243 -5.10 20.39 2.07
N LEU A 244 -4.63 19.18 2.46
CA LEU A 244 -3.69 19.00 3.56
C LEU A 244 -2.27 19.49 3.23
N ALA A 245 -1.96 19.72 1.97
CA ALA A 245 -0.65 20.17 1.52
C ALA A 245 -0.75 21.48 0.72
N PRO A 246 0.25 22.39 0.82
CA PRO A 246 0.28 23.61 0.05
C PRO A 246 0.35 23.29 -1.46
N ARG A 247 -0.38 24.06 -2.26
CA ARG A 247 -0.31 23.95 -3.72
C ARG A 247 0.75 24.91 -4.24
N LEU A 248 1.65 24.39 -5.07
CA LEU A 248 2.55 25.21 -5.85
C LEU A 248 1.80 25.69 -7.08
N HIS A 249 1.77 27.00 -7.30
CA HIS A 249 1.16 27.57 -8.48
C HIS A 249 2.20 27.53 -9.60
N PHE A 250 1.95 26.72 -10.62
CA PHE A 250 2.72 26.80 -11.86
C PHE A 250 2.18 27.97 -12.66
N VAL A 251 2.99 29.01 -12.81
CA VAL A 251 2.71 30.12 -13.73
C VAL A 251 2.90 29.57 -15.14
N ALA A 252 1.82 29.57 -15.92
CA ALA A 252 1.85 29.18 -17.32
C ALA A 252 2.43 30.31 -18.17
#